data_6a00844710cb8deda4ea4cd5a8a0a374
#
_entry.id   6a00844710cb8deda4ea4cd5a8a0a374
#
_cell.length_a   1.000
_cell.length_b   1.000
_cell.length_c   1.000
_cell.angle_alpha   90.00
_cell.angle_beta   90.00
_cell.angle_gamma   90.00
#
_symmetry.space_group_name_H-M   'P 1'
#
loop_
_entity.id
_entity.type
_entity.pdbx_description
1 polymer ?
#
loop_
_entity_poly.entity_id
_entity_poly.type
_entity_poly.pdbx_seq_one_letter_code
_entity_poly.pdbx_strand_id
1 'polypeptide(L)'
;MSPLTRSDSLQTSPVTFKPNFRNGKPESSHVPLRTPQNDLGNRRRARNDHLPDGSPSTLGEPSEFKKHQQSPTAFHFNRPPSAAATIPVTLNHSIFGQFVDDCKTHLPTKEDNDLAFAVSSVMSELYDNEIDRATAFRKVLREHGIDIQETFLEGTRCHTDGDMQCNCIRYLILEVKMEIGSKGAEPLFQAIWYYQRSMERTSNDNPSSALPCLLILLFGTFVNYLVREKC
;
A
#
# COMPACT_ATOMS: atom_id res chain seq x y z
N MET A 1 -22.68 -40.91 -39.00
CA MET A 1 -21.78 -39.86 -38.46
C MET A 1 -22.63 -38.91 -37.64
N SER A 2 -22.66 -39.08 -36.33
CA SER A 2 -23.45 -38.26 -35.40
C SER A 2 -22.53 -37.28 -34.66
N PRO A 3 -22.93 -36.03 -34.45
CA PRO A 3 -22.13 -35.08 -33.70
C PRO A 3 -22.35 -35.25 -32.20
N LEU A 4 -21.25 -35.31 -31.46
CA LEU A 4 -21.20 -35.28 -30.01
C LEU A 4 -21.36 -33.83 -29.53
N THR A 5 -22.48 -33.55 -28.86
CA THR A 5 -22.68 -32.36 -28.04
C THR A 5 -22.25 -32.67 -26.62
N ARG A 6 -21.29 -31.94 -26.09
CA ARG A 6 -21.04 -31.91 -24.65
C ARG A 6 -20.75 -30.49 -24.25
N SER A 7 -21.76 -29.84 -23.67
CA SER A 7 -21.65 -28.56 -22.97
C SER A 7 -21.57 -28.87 -21.48
N ASP A 8 -20.35 -28.79 -20.92
CA ASP A 8 -20.18 -28.76 -19.47
C ASP A 8 -19.98 -27.30 -19.07
N SER A 9 -21.04 -26.71 -18.55
CA SER A 9 -21.00 -25.39 -17.91
C SER A 9 -20.35 -25.52 -16.53
N LEU A 10 -19.11 -25.08 -16.40
CA LEU A 10 -18.47 -24.90 -15.12
C LEU A 10 -19.07 -23.66 -14.43
N GLN A 11 -19.98 -23.91 -13.48
CA GLN A 11 -20.43 -22.90 -12.52
C GLN A 11 -19.31 -22.65 -11.51
N THR A 12 -18.61 -21.55 -11.65
CA THR A 12 -17.71 -21.05 -10.60
C THR A 12 -18.53 -20.26 -9.58
N SER A 13 -18.69 -20.82 -8.40
CA SER A 13 -19.28 -20.10 -7.27
C SER A 13 -18.28 -19.07 -6.72
N PRO A 14 -18.73 -17.86 -6.37
CA PRO A 14 -17.84 -16.85 -5.80
C PRO A 14 -17.32 -17.30 -4.43
N VAL A 15 -16.01 -17.31 -4.28
CA VAL A 15 -15.35 -17.59 -3.00
C VAL A 15 -15.51 -16.38 -2.09
N THR A 16 -16.46 -16.49 -1.16
CA THR A 16 -16.65 -15.46 -0.11
C THR A 16 -15.69 -15.74 1.03
N PHE A 17 -14.65 -14.93 1.17
CA PHE A 17 -13.73 -14.99 2.31
C PHE A 17 -14.43 -14.46 3.55
N LYS A 18 -14.74 -15.34 4.52
CA LYS A 18 -15.19 -14.97 5.86
C LYS A 18 -14.07 -15.22 6.87
N PRO A 19 -13.49 -14.19 7.50
CA PRO A 19 -12.52 -14.39 8.56
C PRO A 19 -13.21 -14.97 9.79
N ASN A 20 -12.71 -16.09 10.28
CA ASN A 20 -13.27 -16.82 11.42
C ASN A 20 -12.55 -16.38 12.70
N PHE A 21 -13.10 -15.42 13.44
CA PHE A 21 -12.60 -15.03 14.75
C PHE A 21 -13.16 -15.99 15.83
N ARG A 22 -12.33 -16.89 16.31
CA ARG A 22 -12.67 -17.71 17.51
C ARG A 22 -12.42 -16.88 18.77
N ASN A 23 -13.50 -16.54 19.47
CA ASN A 23 -13.46 -16.03 20.84
C ASN A 23 -13.14 -17.19 21.80
N GLY A 24 -11.90 -17.22 22.29
CA GLY A 24 -11.49 -18.06 23.41
C GLY A 24 -10.97 -17.18 24.54
N LYS A 25 -11.69 -17.09 25.66
CA LYS A 25 -11.14 -16.57 26.92
C LYS A 25 -10.26 -17.64 27.54
N PRO A 26 -9.02 -17.36 27.96
CA PRO A 26 -8.38 -18.10 29.04
C PRO A 26 -8.29 -17.24 30.30
N GLU A 27 -8.83 -17.75 31.39
CA GLU A 27 -8.40 -17.36 32.73
C GLU A 27 -7.02 -17.95 33.01
N SER A 28 -6.06 -17.12 33.37
CA SER A 28 -4.84 -17.57 34.03
C SER A 28 -4.13 -16.42 34.73
N SER A 29 -3.96 -16.59 36.02
CA SER A 29 -3.08 -15.82 36.87
C SER A 29 -1.62 -16.10 36.53
N HIS A 30 -0.95 -15.21 35.80
CA HIS A 30 0.49 -15.24 35.63
C HIS A 30 1.07 -13.83 35.60
N VAL A 31 2.19 -13.65 36.31
CA VAL A 31 3.11 -12.54 36.21
C VAL A 31 3.30 -12.15 34.75
N PRO A 32 3.11 -10.88 34.34
CA PRO A 32 3.21 -10.49 32.93
C PRO A 32 4.67 -10.63 32.50
N LEU A 33 4.98 -11.74 31.83
CA LEU A 33 6.11 -11.78 30.91
C LEU A 33 5.87 -10.63 29.93
N ARG A 34 6.83 -9.70 29.81
CA ARG A 34 6.83 -8.66 28.78
C ARG A 34 6.69 -9.36 27.43
N THR A 35 5.49 -9.37 26.90
CA THR A 35 5.26 -9.97 25.60
C THR A 35 5.90 -9.09 24.53
N PRO A 36 6.55 -9.66 23.50
CA PRO A 36 7.15 -8.91 22.40
C PRO A 36 6.18 -7.91 21.74
N GLN A 37 4.88 -8.18 21.79
CA GLN A 37 3.82 -7.30 21.28
C GLN A 37 3.72 -5.96 22.02
N ASN A 38 3.91 -5.94 23.35
CA ASN A 38 3.91 -4.68 24.10
C ASN A 38 5.13 -3.81 23.76
N ASP A 39 6.23 -4.44 23.44
CA ASP A 39 7.46 -3.74 23.03
C ASP A 39 7.28 -3.10 21.64
N LEU A 40 6.63 -3.79 20.70
CA LEU A 40 6.36 -3.27 19.36
C LEU A 40 5.41 -2.06 19.40
N GLY A 41 4.33 -2.16 20.18
CA GLY A 41 3.39 -1.04 20.37
C GLY A 41 4.05 0.20 21.00
N ASN A 42 4.94 0.00 21.97
CA ASN A 42 5.69 1.09 22.60
C ASN A 42 6.68 1.74 21.63
N ARG A 43 7.41 0.95 20.84
CA ARG A 43 8.31 1.46 19.80
C ARG A 43 7.58 2.25 18.73
N ARG A 44 6.38 1.79 18.34
CA ARG A 44 5.55 2.51 17.36
C ARG A 44 5.05 3.85 17.89
N ARG A 45 4.60 3.90 19.16
CA ARG A 45 4.21 5.15 19.82
C ARG A 45 5.39 6.11 19.90
N ALA A 46 6.51 5.66 20.42
CA ALA A 46 7.72 6.47 20.50
C ALA A 46 8.19 7.01 19.14
N ARG A 47 8.01 6.23 18.07
CA ARG A 47 8.30 6.69 16.70
C ARG A 47 7.31 7.76 16.24
N ASN A 48 6.01 7.58 16.50
CA ASN A 48 4.98 8.56 16.14
C ASN A 48 5.20 9.91 16.82
N ASP A 49 5.59 9.90 18.10
CA ASP A 49 5.87 11.10 18.89
C ASP A 49 7.07 11.91 18.36
N HIS A 50 7.88 11.31 17.48
CA HIS A 50 9.08 11.94 16.90
C HIS A 50 8.98 12.13 15.38
N LEU A 51 7.78 12.02 14.81
CA LEU A 51 7.60 12.30 13.39
C LEU A 51 7.76 13.81 13.13
N PRO A 52 8.50 14.18 12.06
CA PRO A 52 8.66 15.58 11.73
C PRO A 52 7.32 16.21 11.32
N ASP A 53 7.14 17.48 11.69
CA ASP A 53 6.02 18.28 11.22
C ASP A 53 6.20 18.60 9.73
N GLY A 54 5.09 18.62 9.01
CA GLY A 54 5.08 18.97 7.60
C GLY A 54 4.07 18.16 6.78
N SER A 55 3.76 18.65 5.58
CA SER A 55 2.94 17.90 4.64
C SER A 55 3.73 16.75 4.02
N PRO A 56 3.07 15.66 3.58
CA PRO A 56 3.74 14.58 2.83
C PRO A 56 4.53 15.09 1.63
N SER A 57 4.01 16.10 0.90
CA SER A 57 4.70 16.71 -0.22
C SER A 57 5.99 17.45 0.20
N THR A 58 5.97 18.19 1.30
CA THR A 58 7.19 18.86 1.81
C THR A 58 8.20 17.84 2.31
N LEU A 59 7.76 16.88 3.12
CA LEU A 59 8.65 15.85 3.68
C LEU A 59 9.15 14.85 2.63
N GLY A 60 8.46 14.75 1.51
CA GLY A 60 8.84 13.94 0.36
C GLY A 60 9.89 14.58 -0.54
N GLU A 61 10.26 15.84 -0.31
CA GLU A 61 11.39 16.44 -1.03
C GLU A 61 12.69 15.70 -0.69
N PRO A 62 13.57 15.44 -1.67
CA PRO A 62 14.79 14.65 -1.46
C PRO A 62 15.67 15.17 -0.33
N SER A 63 15.77 16.49 -0.16
CA SER A 63 16.54 17.12 0.91
C SER A 63 15.96 16.85 2.29
N GLU A 64 14.65 16.96 2.45
CA GLU A 64 13.95 16.75 3.72
C GLU A 64 13.92 15.25 4.07
N PHE A 65 13.67 14.40 3.08
CA PHE A 65 13.72 12.96 3.26
C PHE A 65 15.13 12.49 3.69
N LYS A 66 16.18 13.03 3.07
CA LYS A 66 17.57 12.73 3.45
C LYS A 66 17.86 13.12 4.91
N LYS A 67 17.36 14.27 5.37
CA LYS A 67 17.51 14.70 6.78
C LYS A 67 16.82 13.70 7.71
N HIS A 68 15.60 13.28 7.38
CA HIS A 68 14.88 12.29 8.16
C HIS A 68 15.62 10.94 8.22
N GLN A 69 16.24 10.51 7.12
CA GLN A 69 17.02 9.26 7.08
C GLN A 69 18.28 9.29 7.97
N GLN A 70 18.69 10.44 8.45
CA GLN A 70 19.77 10.63 9.42
C GLN A 70 19.26 10.66 10.86
N SER A 71 17.96 10.58 11.09
CA SER A 71 17.32 10.62 12.41
C SER A 71 17.21 9.22 13.03
N PRO A 72 17.01 9.12 14.36
CA PRO A 72 16.73 7.84 15.02
C PRO A 72 15.44 7.15 14.54
N THR A 73 14.54 7.90 13.91
CA THR A 73 13.26 7.41 13.36
C THR A 73 13.30 7.17 11.87
N ALA A 74 14.50 7.09 11.28
CA ALA A 74 14.70 6.81 9.87
C ALA A 74 13.87 5.62 9.37
N PHE A 75 13.37 5.71 8.15
CA PHE A 75 12.70 4.59 7.52
C PHE A 75 13.70 3.50 7.14
N HIS A 76 13.33 2.25 7.36
CA HIS A 76 14.12 1.14 6.87
C HIS A 76 13.88 0.94 5.37
N PHE A 77 14.93 1.16 4.59
CA PHE A 77 14.96 0.91 3.15
C PHE A 77 15.91 -0.23 2.83
N ASN A 78 15.45 -1.20 2.05
CA ASN A 78 16.30 -2.26 1.50
C ASN A 78 16.92 -1.82 0.15
N ARG A 79 17.39 -0.58 0.07
CA ARG A 79 18.10 -0.06 -1.11
C ARG A 79 19.35 0.70 -0.67
N PRO A 80 20.52 0.40 -1.23
CA PRO A 80 20.79 -0.66 -2.21
C PRO A 80 20.60 -2.07 -1.63
N PRO A 81 20.55 -3.13 -2.45
CA PRO A 81 20.40 -4.52 -1.97
C PRO A 81 21.46 -4.95 -0.95
N SER A 82 22.63 -4.34 -0.97
CA SER A 82 23.69 -4.53 0.03
C SER A 82 23.31 -4.02 1.43
N ALA A 83 22.32 -3.17 1.55
CA ALA A 83 21.77 -2.72 2.84
C ALA A 83 20.63 -3.62 3.35
N ALA A 84 20.32 -4.72 2.67
CA ALA A 84 19.25 -5.66 3.00
C ALA A 84 19.61 -6.54 4.22
N ALA A 85 20.04 -5.92 5.32
CA ALA A 85 20.16 -6.58 6.63
C ALA A 85 18.84 -6.69 7.38
N THR A 86 17.73 -6.24 6.75
CA THR A 86 16.41 -6.24 7.35
C THR A 86 15.65 -7.51 7.00
N ILE A 87 14.72 -7.89 7.87
CA ILE A 87 13.81 -9.00 7.64
C ILE A 87 13.02 -8.74 6.34
N PRO A 88 12.98 -9.66 5.38
CA PRO A 88 12.15 -9.50 4.18
C PRO A 88 10.69 -9.24 4.55
N VAL A 89 10.05 -8.30 3.87
CA VAL A 89 8.65 -7.94 4.12
C VAL A 89 7.71 -9.14 4.01
N THR A 90 8.03 -10.12 3.18
CA THR A 90 7.29 -11.37 3.01
C THR A 90 7.24 -12.23 4.27
N LEU A 91 8.17 -12.04 5.21
CA LEU A 91 8.19 -12.73 6.51
C LEU A 91 7.39 -11.98 7.58
N ASN A 92 7.10 -10.70 7.36
CA ASN A 92 6.36 -9.89 8.32
C ASN A 92 4.85 -10.14 8.24
N HIS A 93 4.33 -10.39 7.04
CA HIS A 93 2.91 -10.69 6.83
C HIS A 93 2.72 -11.61 5.61
N SER A 94 1.88 -12.63 5.77
CA SER A 94 1.64 -13.66 4.73
C SER A 94 1.11 -13.09 3.41
N ILE A 95 0.35 -11.98 3.45
CA ILE A 95 -0.19 -11.34 2.25
C ILE A 95 0.92 -10.92 1.26
N PHE A 96 2.10 -10.52 1.77
CA PHE A 96 3.21 -10.13 0.92
C PHE A 96 3.89 -11.33 0.26
N GLY A 97 3.95 -12.45 0.97
CA GLY A 97 4.40 -13.72 0.39
C GLY A 97 3.47 -14.15 -0.74
N GLN A 98 2.17 -14.17 -0.47
CA GLN A 98 1.15 -14.49 -1.45
C GLN A 98 1.23 -13.55 -2.68
N PHE A 99 1.31 -12.23 -2.46
CA PHE A 99 1.44 -11.26 -3.55
C PHE A 99 2.66 -11.55 -4.45
N VAL A 100 3.81 -11.85 -3.85
CA VAL A 100 5.03 -12.18 -4.63
C VAL A 100 4.88 -13.49 -5.40
N ASP A 101 4.21 -14.49 -4.81
CA ASP A 101 3.96 -15.76 -5.46
C ASP A 101 2.94 -15.60 -6.59
N ASP A 102 1.87 -14.85 -6.38
CA ASP A 102 0.87 -14.52 -7.41
C ASP A 102 1.54 -13.79 -8.60
N CYS A 103 2.42 -12.82 -8.34
CA CYS A 103 3.18 -12.13 -9.39
C CYS A 103 4.04 -13.07 -10.26
N LYS A 104 4.46 -14.24 -9.72
CA LYS A 104 5.29 -15.21 -10.43
C LYS A 104 4.49 -16.30 -11.12
N THR A 105 3.36 -16.69 -10.55
CA THR A 105 2.63 -17.91 -10.92
C THR A 105 1.28 -17.62 -11.58
N HIS A 106 0.74 -16.41 -11.42
CA HIS A 106 -0.51 -16.02 -12.04
C HIS A 106 -0.40 -16.04 -13.58
N LEU A 107 -1.30 -16.77 -14.21
CA LEU A 107 -1.43 -16.75 -15.66
C LEU A 107 -2.44 -15.67 -16.03
N PRO A 108 -2.03 -14.63 -16.80
CA PRO A 108 -2.90 -13.53 -17.14
C PRO A 108 -4.18 -14.00 -17.84
N THR A 109 -5.31 -13.56 -17.34
CA THR A 109 -6.61 -13.77 -17.97
C THR A 109 -6.86 -12.77 -19.09
N LYS A 110 -7.99 -12.91 -19.78
CA LYS A 110 -8.41 -11.89 -20.75
C LYS A 110 -8.67 -10.55 -20.06
N GLU A 111 -9.32 -10.58 -18.91
CA GLU A 111 -9.64 -9.42 -18.08
C GLU A 111 -8.37 -8.67 -17.61
N ASP A 112 -7.34 -9.41 -17.21
CA ASP A 112 -6.04 -8.82 -16.85
C ASP A 112 -5.38 -8.11 -18.03
N ASN A 113 -5.43 -8.74 -19.22
CA ASN A 113 -4.89 -8.16 -20.43
C ASN A 113 -5.70 -6.92 -20.90
N ASP A 114 -7.03 -6.97 -20.80
CA ASP A 114 -7.90 -5.85 -21.12
C ASP A 114 -7.61 -4.65 -20.19
N LEU A 115 -7.45 -4.88 -18.87
CA LEU A 115 -7.05 -3.87 -17.91
C LEU A 115 -5.66 -3.30 -18.22
N ALA A 116 -4.68 -4.17 -18.46
CA ALA A 116 -3.31 -3.74 -18.76
C ALA A 116 -3.26 -2.87 -20.03
N PHE A 117 -4.00 -3.25 -21.06
CA PHE A 117 -4.12 -2.49 -22.29
C PHE A 117 -4.80 -1.13 -22.06
N ALA A 118 -5.93 -1.10 -21.34
CA ALA A 118 -6.65 0.13 -21.01
C ALA A 118 -5.79 1.11 -20.22
N VAL A 119 -5.10 0.62 -19.18
CA VAL A 119 -4.16 1.41 -18.37
C VAL A 119 -3.02 1.94 -19.23
N SER A 120 -2.39 1.09 -20.05
CA SER A 120 -1.29 1.49 -20.92
C SER A 120 -1.74 2.55 -21.93
N SER A 121 -2.92 2.38 -22.52
CA SER A 121 -3.48 3.33 -23.49
C SER A 121 -3.69 4.70 -22.88
N VAL A 122 -4.41 4.77 -21.75
CA VAL A 122 -4.72 6.05 -21.08
C VAL A 122 -3.45 6.69 -20.52
N MET A 123 -2.53 5.93 -19.93
CA MET A 123 -1.30 6.49 -19.37
C MET A 123 -0.28 6.94 -20.43
N SER A 124 -0.48 6.56 -21.69
CA SER A 124 0.32 7.07 -22.82
C SER A 124 -0.15 8.44 -23.33
N GLU A 125 -1.30 8.92 -22.88
CA GLU A 125 -1.80 10.24 -23.24
C GLU A 125 -1.01 11.34 -22.55
N LEU A 126 -1.03 12.53 -23.15
CA LEU A 126 -0.44 13.73 -22.54
C LEU A 126 -1.47 14.41 -21.65
N TYR A 127 -1.06 14.73 -20.45
CA TYR A 127 -1.88 15.42 -19.45
C TYR A 127 -1.28 16.78 -19.11
N ASP A 128 -2.11 17.77 -18.89
CA ASP A 128 -1.66 19.11 -18.52
C ASP A 128 -1.18 19.18 -17.05
N ASN A 129 -1.69 18.29 -16.20
CA ASN A 129 -1.39 18.26 -14.77
C ASN A 129 -1.57 16.88 -14.14
N GLU A 130 -1.09 16.73 -12.90
CA GLU A 130 -1.16 15.48 -12.11
C GLU A 130 -2.61 15.06 -11.78
N ILE A 131 -3.50 16.03 -11.55
CA ILE A 131 -4.89 15.76 -11.15
C ILE A 131 -5.65 15.09 -12.29
N ASP A 132 -5.53 15.59 -13.51
CA ASP A 132 -6.18 15.01 -14.69
C ASP A 132 -5.67 13.60 -14.95
N ARG A 133 -4.35 13.39 -14.84
CA ARG A 133 -3.73 12.06 -14.95
C ARG A 133 -4.25 11.10 -13.87
N ALA A 134 -4.25 11.50 -12.61
CA ALA A 134 -4.75 10.69 -11.50
C ALA A 134 -6.22 10.33 -11.70
N THR A 135 -7.02 11.29 -12.17
CA THR A 135 -8.45 11.09 -12.44
C THR A 135 -8.67 10.09 -13.57
N ALA A 136 -7.91 10.19 -14.66
CA ALA A 136 -7.97 9.24 -15.77
C ALA A 136 -7.58 7.83 -15.34
N PHE A 137 -6.51 7.69 -14.55
CA PHE A 137 -6.06 6.41 -14.01
C PHE A 137 -7.14 5.77 -13.11
N ARG A 138 -7.67 6.52 -12.13
CA ARG A 138 -8.74 6.03 -11.25
C ARG A 138 -9.99 5.62 -12.02
N LYS A 139 -10.33 6.36 -13.09
CA LYS A 139 -11.47 6.03 -13.95
C LYS A 139 -11.30 4.67 -14.62
N VAL A 140 -10.16 4.42 -15.25
CA VAL A 140 -9.87 3.12 -15.89
C VAL A 140 -9.94 1.99 -14.89
N LEU A 141 -9.33 2.14 -13.71
CA LEU A 141 -9.37 1.10 -12.68
C LEU A 141 -10.81 0.81 -12.22
N ARG A 142 -11.63 1.85 -12.04
CA ARG A 142 -13.04 1.72 -11.65
C ARG A 142 -13.87 0.96 -12.70
N GLU A 143 -13.63 1.20 -13.99
CA GLU A 143 -14.29 0.48 -15.08
C GLU A 143 -13.98 -1.02 -15.05
N HIS A 144 -12.88 -1.42 -14.41
CA HIS A 144 -12.47 -2.80 -14.18
C HIS A 144 -12.71 -3.28 -12.73
N GLY A 145 -13.56 -2.58 -11.96
CA GLY A 145 -13.97 -3.01 -10.63
C GLY A 145 -12.99 -2.65 -9.50
N ILE A 146 -11.95 -1.87 -9.77
CA ILE A 146 -10.97 -1.41 -8.76
C ILE A 146 -11.28 0.05 -8.43
N ASP A 147 -11.95 0.29 -7.30
CA ASP A 147 -12.42 1.62 -6.92
C ASP A 147 -11.44 2.32 -5.96
N ILE A 148 -10.47 3.01 -6.53
CA ILE A 148 -9.53 3.88 -5.80
C ILE A 148 -10.13 5.29 -5.72
N GLN A 149 -10.23 5.83 -4.50
CA GLN A 149 -10.81 7.14 -4.23
C GLN A 149 -9.74 8.12 -3.73
N GLU A 150 -9.85 9.39 -4.16
CA GLU A 150 -9.13 10.48 -3.53
C GLU A 150 -9.74 10.76 -2.16
N THR A 151 -8.94 10.68 -1.10
CA THR A 151 -9.43 10.93 0.26
C THR A 151 -8.46 11.81 1.05
N PHE A 152 -9.02 12.57 2.00
CA PHE A 152 -8.22 13.34 2.94
C PHE A 152 -7.60 12.45 4.01
N LEU A 153 -6.39 12.79 4.41
CA LEU A 153 -5.82 12.26 5.63
C LEU A 153 -6.54 12.89 6.82
N GLU A 154 -7.09 12.05 7.67
CA GLU A 154 -7.89 12.46 8.80
C GLU A 154 -7.18 13.48 9.69
N GLY A 155 -7.85 14.61 10.00
CA GLY A 155 -7.32 15.71 10.80
C GLY A 155 -6.22 16.54 10.12
N THR A 156 -6.03 16.38 8.82
CA THR A 156 -5.12 17.20 8.03
C THR A 156 -5.82 17.84 6.84
N ARG A 157 -5.10 18.72 6.12
CA ARG A 157 -5.55 19.26 4.82
C ARG A 157 -4.92 18.51 3.64
N CYS A 158 -4.21 17.43 3.91
CA CYS A 158 -3.53 16.66 2.89
C CYS A 158 -4.47 15.58 2.36
N HIS A 159 -4.48 15.36 1.05
CA HIS A 159 -5.22 14.29 0.39
C HIS A 159 -4.25 13.44 -0.43
N THR A 160 -4.58 12.16 -0.59
CA THR A 160 -3.87 11.25 -1.48
C THR A 160 -4.38 11.44 -2.91
N ASP A 161 -3.59 11.11 -3.92
CA ASP A 161 -4.09 11.04 -5.31
C ASP A 161 -5.06 9.88 -5.51
N GLY A 162 -5.06 8.94 -4.58
CA GLY A 162 -6.03 7.87 -4.44
C GLY A 162 -5.67 6.90 -3.33
N ASP A 163 -6.67 6.30 -2.71
CA ASP A 163 -6.45 5.22 -1.75
C ASP A 163 -7.62 4.25 -1.68
N MET A 164 -7.37 3.11 -1.05
CA MET A 164 -8.40 2.14 -0.67
C MET A 164 -8.30 1.87 0.82
N GLN A 165 -9.48 1.80 1.47
CA GLN A 165 -9.58 1.64 2.92
C GLN A 165 -10.53 0.51 3.29
N CYS A 166 -10.22 -0.14 4.40
CA CYS A 166 -11.13 -1.06 5.08
C CYS A 166 -11.10 -0.75 6.58
N ASN A 167 -12.26 -0.46 7.17
CA ASN A 167 -12.38 -0.09 8.58
C ASN A 167 -11.41 1.05 8.99
N CYS A 168 -11.35 2.11 8.17
CA CYS A 168 -10.45 3.25 8.35
C CYS A 168 -8.94 2.92 8.24
N ILE A 169 -8.58 1.72 7.83
CA ILE A 169 -7.19 1.32 7.57
C ILE A 169 -6.93 1.43 6.07
N ARG A 170 -5.97 2.27 5.67
CA ARG A 170 -5.49 2.34 4.30
C ARG A 170 -4.59 1.16 3.99
N TYR A 171 -4.98 0.36 3.02
CA TYR A 171 -4.20 -0.78 2.55
C TYR A 171 -3.65 -0.60 1.14
N LEU A 172 -4.04 0.50 0.46
CA LEU A 172 -3.47 0.94 -0.80
C LEU A 172 -3.40 2.46 -0.82
N ILE A 173 -2.31 3.02 -1.31
CA ILE A 173 -2.11 4.46 -1.56
C ILE A 173 -1.57 4.62 -2.98
N LEU A 174 -2.18 5.50 -3.74
CA LEU A 174 -1.75 5.94 -5.06
C LEU A 174 -1.08 7.32 -4.95
N GLU A 175 0.06 7.46 -5.57
CA GLU A 175 0.77 8.72 -5.75
C GLU A 175 1.09 8.93 -7.23
N VAL A 176 0.74 10.09 -7.76
CA VAL A 176 0.89 10.43 -9.18
C VAL A 176 1.83 11.61 -9.36
N LYS A 177 2.75 11.51 -10.29
CA LYS A 177 3.61 12.60 -10.74
C LYS A 177 3.67 12.64 -12.26
N MET A 178 3.86 13.83 -12.80
CA MET A 178 4.05 13.97 -14.25
C MET A 178 5.39 13.35 -14.71
N GLU A 179 6.46 13.61 -13.96
CA GLU A 179 7.80 13.14 -14.25
C GLU A 179 8.60 12.85 -12.99
N ILE A 180 9.60 11.97 -13.09
CA ILE A 180 10.61 11.77 -12.05
C ILE A 180 11.60 12.92 -12.06
N GLY A 181 11.97 13.41 -10.88
CA GLY A 181 12.99 14.47 -10.75
C GLY A 181 12.51 15.86 -11.13
N SER A 182 11.20 16.05 -11.36
CA SER A 182 10.60 17.38 -11.40
C SER A 182 10.79 18.06 -10.03
N LYS A 183 10.79 19.40 -10.00
CA LYS A 183 10.90 20.13 -8.72
C LYS A 183 9.77 19.73 -7.80
N GLY A 184 10.10 19.25 -6.59
CA GLY A 184 9.13 18.85 -5.58
C GLY A 184 9.41 17.51 -4.94
N ALA A 185 8.40 16.91 -4.37
CA ALA A 185 8.48 15.62 -3.70
C ALA A 185 8.68 14.48 -4.68
N GLU A 186 9.58 13.57 -4.33
CA GLU A 186 9.70 12.29 -5.00
C GLU A 186 8.47 11.43 -4.67
N PRO A 187 7.81 10.80 -5.67
CA PRO A 187 6.55 10.09 -5.46
C PRO A 187 6.66 8.98 -4.41
N LEU A 188 7.78 8.25 -4.39
CA LEU A 188 8.02 7.23 -3.38
C LEU A 188 8.06 7.81 -1.97
N PHE A 189 8.79 8.90 -1.78
CA PHE A 189 8.96 9.50 -0.46
C PHE A 189 7.66 10.11 0.02
N GLN A 190 6.93 10.76 -0.86
CA GLN A 190 5.61 11.31 -0.58
C GLN A 190 4.61 10.22 -0.18
N ALA A 191 4.52 9.12 -0.93
CA ALA A 191 3.66 7.98 -0.62
C ALA A 191 3.99 7.34 0.75
N ILE A 192 5.28 7.24 1.08
CA ILE A 192 5.72 6.76 2.41
C ILE A 192 5.21 7.68 3.52
N TRP A 193 5.26 9.01 3.32
CA TRP A 193 4.76 9.94 4.30
C TRP A 193 3.24 9.91 4.42
N TYR A 194 2.49 9.72 3.32
CA TYR A 194 1.05 9.46 3.37
C TYR A 194 0.74 8.20 4.19
N TYR A 195 1.45 7.11 3.92
CA TYR A 195 1.29 5.89 4.71
C TYR A 195 1.59 6.13 6.19
N GLN A 196 2.72 6.75 6.52
CA GLN A 196 3.11 7.00 7.89
C GLN A 196 2.08 7.85 8.64
N ARG A 197 1.59 8.93 8.03
CA ARG A 197 0.57 9.82 8.61
C ARG A 197 -0.77 9.09 8.79
N SER A 198 -1.19 8.29 7.83
CA SER A 198 -2.42 7.51 7.95
C SER A 198 -2.34 6.47 9.07
N MET A 199 -1.15 5.91 9.32
CA MET A 199 -0.93 4.89 10.35
C MET A 199 -0.74 5.47 11.76
N GLU A 200 -0.47 6.77 11.89
CA GLU A 200 -0.24 7.42 13.17
C GLU A 200 -1.39 7.18 14.16
N ARG A 201 -2.63 7.38 13.72
CA ARG A 201 -3.83 7.13 14.51
C ARG A 201 -4.16 5.64 14.62
N THR A 202 -4.23 4.96 13.49
CA THR A 202 -4.65 3.55 13.43
C THR A 202 -3.75 2.64 14.27
N SER A 203 -2.47 2.96 14.40
CA SER A 203 -1.54 2.16 15.19
C SER A 203 -1.73 2.29 16.70
N ASN A 204 -2.35 3.36 17.17
CA ASN A 204 -2.69 3.51 18.59
C ASN A 204 -3.85 2.58 18.94
N ASP A 205 -4.81 2.42 18.02
CA ASP A 205 -5.98 1.55 18.21
C ASP A 205 -5.66 0.07 17.96
N ASN A 206 -4.67 -0.21 17.07
CA ASN A 206 -4.26 -1.55 16.67
C ASN A 206 -2.75 -1.78 16.80
N PRO A 207 -2.19 -1.74 18.02
CA PRO A 207 -0.72 -1.75 18.21
C PRO A 207 -0.05 -3.06 17.78
N SER A 208 -0.77 -4.15 17.67
CA SER A 208 -0.25 -5.47 17.27
C SER A 208 -0.40 -5.76 15.77
N SER A 209 -1.10 -4.93 15.01
CA SER A 209 -1.30 -5.16 13.56
C SER A 209 -0.09 -4.71 12.76
N ALA A 210 0.29 -5.52 11.77
CA ALA A 210 1.35 -5.17 10.81
C ALA A 210 0.95 -4.01 9.88
N LEU A 211 -0.36 -3.78 9.67
CA LEU A 211 -0.92 -2.73 8.83
C LEU A 211 -0.27 -2.68 7.44
N PRO A 212 -0.31 -3.77 6.67
CA PRO A 212 0.30 -3.81 5.34
C PRO A 212 -0.36 -2.81 4.39
N CYS A 213 0.45 -2.18 3.53
CA CYS A 213 -0.04 -1.24 2.53
C CYS A 213 0.71 -1.40 1.21
N LEU A 214 -0.03 -1.40 0.11
CA LEU A 214 0.50 -1.34 -1.24
C LEU A 214 0.62 0.13 -1.65
N LEU A 215 1.81 0.55 -2.06
CA LEU A 215 2.03 1.89 -2.62
C LEU A 215 2.11 1.75 -4.14
N ILE A 216 1.20 2.39 -4.86
CA ILE A 216 1.23 2.49 -6.31
C ILE A 216 1.78 3.86 -6.67
N LEU A 217 2.85 3.88 -7.47
CA LEU A 217 3.50 5.09 -7.93
C LEU A 217 3.33 5.20 -9.43
N LEU A 218 2.69 6.26 -9.88
CA LEU A 218 2.47 6.55 -11.28
C LEU A 218 3.28 7.79 -11.66
N PHE A 219 4.23 7.64 -12.58
CA PHE A 219 5.02 8.77 -13.09
C PHE A 219 5.35 8.57 -14.55
N GLY A 220 5.09 9.58 -15.36
CA GLY A 220 5.16 9.45 -16.80
C GLY A 220 4.27 8.28 -17.27
N THR A 221 4.80 7.45 -18.15
CA THR A 221 4.12 6.23 -18.62
C THR A 221 4.40 5.01 -17.74
N PHE A 222 5.11 5.18 -16.62
CA PHE A 222 5.52 4.08 -15.74
C PHE A 222 4.59 3.94 -14.56
N VAL A 223 4.18 2.71 -14.29
CA VAL A 223 3.52 2.31 -13.04
C VAL A 223 4.52 1.50 -12.24
N ASN A 224 4.80 1.92 -11.02
CA ASN A 224 5.64 1.18 -10.09
C ASN A 224 4.83 0.87 -8.83
N TYR A 225 5.13 -0.24 -8.18
CA TYR A 225 4.47 -0.62 -6.94
C TYR A 225 5.48 -1.02 -5.88
N LEU A 226 5.15 -0.71 -4.65
CA LEU A 226 5.95 -1.02 -3.46
C LEU A 226 5.04 -1.53 -2.37
N VAL A 227 5.51 -2.51 -1.66
CA VAL A 227 4.83 -3.05 -0.49
C VAL A 227 5.46 -2.45 0.76
N ARG A 228 4.63 -1.95 1.65
CA ARG A 228 5.07 -1.31 2.88
C ARG A 228 4.36 -1.90 4.08
N GLU A 229 5.08 -2.00 5.15
CA GLU A 229 4.58 -2.41 6.46
C GLU A 229 5.11 -1.46 7.52
N LYS A 230 4.34 -1.29 8.59
CA LYS A 230 4.77 -0.52 9.74
C LYS A 230 5.59 -1.40 10.70
N CYS A 231 6.89 -1.21 10.69
CA CYS A 231 7.80 -1.81 11.67
C CYS A 231 7.74 -1.10 13.03
#